data_9b9a658681533f573511d4aadbfb7e09
#
_entry.id   9b9a658681533f573511d4aadbfb7e09
#
_cell.length_a   1.000
_cell.length_b   1.000
_cell.length_c   1.000
_cell.angle_alpha   90.00
_cell.angle_beta   90.00
_cell.angle_gamma   90.00
#
_symmetry.space_group_name_H-M   'P 1'
#
loop_
_entity.id
_entity.type
_entity.pdbx_description
1 polymer ?
#
loop_
_entity_poly.entity_id
_entity_poly.type
_entity_poly.pdbx_seq_one_letter_code
_entity_poly.pdbx_strand_id
1 'polypeptide(L)'
;YDAAEEAGNTYSASNVSGYSYTDTVGQSGIESVFESTLRGKNGKESVTTDATGKVTSTTVTEPPEAGDSVWLTIDSNVQRAAVNALAEQIEAKPTEDCEAGAVVALDVNTGGIIAGATYPNFDLEKYNTDDAYLTQLYADESRPLFNRALNGIFTPGSVFKPLVALAALEEGVITPTSHPVNCDGAYHYYAPDYEPGCLGVHGEVDVYGAIRNSCNAFFFDVGRMLTIHKMHTYAELFSLGEKTGCELSETAGIMSDPKTYTERHGANWYDGLTIQAAIGQCDDMFTPIELAEYCAMIANGGTRYKTHFLNKVTDYDRAVEKETAEPEVVLQAEIEDEYFKVVREGMRQVCTEGTAASTFSDFGIAVAGKTGTAENADHSDNLTFIGFAPYENPEIAVAVVIEYGGEGDAAKETAKAVFEAYFAETLQKEAKNAETTVTEGTE
;
A
#
# COMPACT_ATOMS: atom_id res chain seq x y z
N TYR A 1 16.57 21.14 -15.33
CA TYR A 1 17.98 21.05 -14.96
C TYR A 1 18.16 20.27 -13.65
N ASP A 2 17.40 20.59 -12.62
CA ASP A 2 17.57 20.03 -11.28
C ASP A 2 17.07 18.56 -11.16
N ALA A 3 15.99 18.19 -11.85
CA ALA A 3 15.45 16.84 -11.84
C ALA A 3 16.35 15.78 -12.48
N ALA A 4 17.23 16.21 -13.39
CA ALA A 4 18.19 15.32 -14.04
C ALA A 4 19.44 15.05 -13.18
N GLU A 5 19.78 15.96 -12.27
CA GLU A 5 20.85 15.77 -11.27
C GLU A 5 20.41 14.76 -10.18
N GLU A 6 19.14 14.79 -9.75
CA GLU A 6 18.60 13.83 -8.77
C GLU A 6 18.53 12.39 -9.30
N ALA A 7 18.36 12.21 -10.62
CA ALA A 7 18.40 10.91 -11.27
C ALA A 7 19.82 10.32 -11.45
N GLY A 8 20.85 10.98 -10.92
CA GLY A 8 22.25 10.52 -11.02
C GLY A 8 22.89 10.76 -12.40
N ASN A 9 22.23 11.48 -13.27
CA ASN A 9 22.76 11.92 -14.55
C ASN A 9 23.26 13.36 -14.44
N THR A 10 24.56 13.55 -14.44
CA THR A 10 25.19 14.89 -14.52
C THR A 10 24.96 15.48 -15.90
N TYR A 11 23.93 16.32 -16.06
CA TYR A 11 23.71 17.09 -17.25
C TYR A 11 24.52 18.40 -17.18
N SER A 12 25.60 18.50 -17.96
CA SER A 12 26.14 19.82 -18.32
C SER A 12 25.41 20.27 -19.59
N ALA A 13 25.12 21.58 -19.71
CA ALA A 13 24.43 22.16 -20.85
C ALA A 13 25.08 21.87 -22.23
N SER A 14 26.28 21.30 -22.25
CA SER A 14 27.04 20.90 -23.42
C SER A 14 26.93 19.42 -23.81
N ASN A 15 26.27 18.57 -23.03
CA ASN A 15 26.28 17.10 -23.21
C ASN A 15 24.91 16.43 -23.22
N VAL A 16 23.81 17.15 -23.32
CA VAL A 16 22.46 16.55 -23.48
C VAL A 16 22.33 16.10 -24.93
N SER A 17 22.97 14.98 -25.24
CA SER A 17 22.88 14.38 -26.56
C SER A 17 21.42 14.02 -26.84
N GLY A 18 20.80 14.75 -27.76
CA GLY A 18 19.50 14.43 -28.30
C GLY A 18 18.34 15.32 -27.83
N TYR A 19 18.48 16.22 -26.85
CA TYR A 19 17.43 17.18 -26.47
C TYR A 19 17.61 18.55 -27.16
N SER A 20 16.51 19.10 -27.64
CA SER A 20 16.43 20.47 -28.12
C SER A 20 15.86 21.34 -26.98
N TYR A 21 16.13 22.64 -27.01
CA TYR A 21 15.64 23.59 -26.01
C TYR A 21 14.10 23.63 -25.90
N THR A 22 13.39 23.15 -26.90
CA THR A 22 11.92 23.13 -26.96
C THR A 22 11.34 21.76 -26.63
N ASP A 23 12.16 20.76 -26.32
CA ASP A 23 11.67 19.43 -25.99
C ASP A 23 11.02 19.42 -24.59
N THR A 24 9.95 18.65 -24.45
CA THR A 24 9.33 18.34 -23.16
C THR A 24 10.03 17.14 -22.57
N VAL A 25 10.29 17.15 -21.26
CA VAL A 25 10.98 16.10 -20.51
C VAL A 25 10.14 15.73 -19.29
N GLY A 26 9.96 14.44 -19.04
CA GLY A 26 9.34 13.94 -17.82
C GLY A 26 10.16 14.32 -16.59
N GLN A 27 9.57 15.08 -15.65
CA GLN A 27 10.29 15.60 -14.48
C GLN A 27 10.00 14.82 -13.20
N SER A 28 8.88 14.12 -13.14
CA SER A 28 8.49 13.34 -11.98
C SER A 28 7.58 12.17 -12.36
N GLY A 29 7.38 11.25 -11.42
CA GLY A 29 6.46 10.13 -11.59
C GLY A 29 6.80 9.23 -12.77
N ILE A 30 5.79 8.65 -13.36
CA ILE A 30 5.89 7.69 -14.47
C ILE A 30 6.59 8.28 -15.70
N GLU A 31 6.32 9.54 -16.02
CA GLU A 31 6.95 10.20 -17.17
C GLU A 31 8.46 10.33 -17.00
N SER A 32 8.95 10.62 -15.79
CA SER A 32 10.39 10.70 -15.51
C SER A 32 11.07 9.34 -15.58
N VAL A 33 10.44 8.31 -15.01
CA VAL A 33 11.01 6.95 -14.97
C VAL A 33 11.08 6.35 -16.37
N PHE A 34 10.05 6.55 -17.18
CA PHE A 34 9.96 5.98 -18.53
C PHE A 34 10.30 7.00 -19.63
N GLU A 35 10.97 8.12 -19.29
CA GLU A 35 11.36 9.15 -20.27
C GLU A 35 12.09 8.58 -21.48
N SER A 36 13.05 7.68 -21.28
CA SER A 36 13.81 7.06 -22.37
C SER A 36 12.97 6.19 -23.32
N THR A 37 11.87 5.65 -22.84
CA THR A 37 10.91 4.82 -23.58
C THR A 37 9.89 5.71 -24.29
N LEU A 38 9.33 6.67 -23.56
CA LEU A 38 8.28 7.56 -24.06
C LEU A 38 8.80 8.56 -25.10
N ARG A 39 10.09 8.90 -25.03
CA ARG A 39 10.71 9.86 -25.88
C ARG A 39 11.03 9.27 -27.26
N GLY A 40 10.63 9.96 -28.31
CA GLY A 40 11.08 9.70 -29.67
C GLY A 40 12.47 10.28 -29.98
N LYS A 41 12.85 10.21 -31.22
CA LYS A 41 14.06 10.88 -31.74
C LYS A 41 13.69 11.99 -32.68
N ASN A 42 14.29 13.17 -32.46
CA ASN A 42 14.08 14.34 -33.32
C ASN A 42 14.65 14.05 -34.70
N GLY A 43 13.87 14.35 -35.72
CA GLY A 43 14.34 14.37 -37.11
C GLY A 43 15.25 15.56 -37.39
N LYS A 44 15.94 15.53 -38.53
CA LYS A 44 16.78 16.64 -39.00
C LYS A 44 16.35 17.07 -40.41
N GLU A 45 16.28 18.36 -40.60
CA GLU A 45 16.03 18.96 -41.90
C GLU A 45 17.21 19.83 -42.35
N SER A 46 17.54 19.75 -43.63
CA SER A 46 18.45 20.70 -44.28
C SER A 46 17.64 21.81 -44.94
N VAL A 47 17.88 23.02 -44.54
CA VAL A 47 17.20 24.21 -45.07
C VAL A 47 18.17 24.99 -45.93
N THR A 48 17.82 25.20 -47.20
CA THR A 48 18.58 26.06 -48.13
C THR A 48 17.90 27.43 -48.20
N THR A 49 18.69 28.50 -48.07
CA THR A 49 18.21 29.87 -48.16
C THR A 49 18.86 30.60 -49.31
N ASP A 50 18.18 31.60 -49.88
CA ASP A 50 18.78 32.55 -50.82
C ASP A 50 19.63 33.61 -50.09
N ALA A 51 20.25 34.52 -50.86
CA ALA A 51 21.10 35.53 -50.32
C ALA A 51 20.37 36.57 -49.42
N THR A 52 19.04 36.55 -49.41
CA THR A 52 18.21 37.41 -48.55
C THR A 52 17.73 36.68 -47.27
N GLY A 53 18.11 35.42 -47.07
CA GLY A 53 17.69 34.59 -45.95
C GLY A 53 16.33 33.92 -46.13
N LYS A 54 15.73 34.02 -47.31
CA LYS A 54 14.46 33.34 -47.59
C LYS A 54 14.70 31.88 -47.89
N VAL A 55 13.94 31.00 -47.25
CA VAL A 55 13.98 29.53 -47.47
C VAL A 55 13.57 29.21 -48.91
N THR A 56 14.45 28.54 -49.64
CA THR A 56 14.23 28.09 -51.02
C THR A 56 13.93 26.60 -51.14
N SER A 57 14.45 25.79 -50.24
CA SER A 57 14.08 24.38 -50.12
C SER A 57 14.32 23.87 -48.70
N THR A 58 13.53 22.83 -48.31
CA THR A 58 13.70 22.06 -47.10
C THR A 58 13.74 20.57 -47.48
N THR A 59 14.71 19.86 -46.97
CA THR A 59 14.86 18.44 -47.23
C THR A 59 15.05 17.72 -45.90
N VAL A 60 14.19 16.74 -45.57
CA VAL A 60 14.37 15.86 -44.39
C VAL A 60 15.60 15.00 -44.63
N THR A 61 16.62 15.14 -43.79
CA THR A 61 17.85 14.36 -43.84
C THR A 61 17.81 13.15 -42.93
N GLU A 62 17.11 13.27 -41.80
CA GLU A 62 16.83 12.20 -40.86
C GLU A 62 15.32 12.30 -40.44
N PRO A 63 14.50 11.29 -40.71
CA PRO A 63 13.09 11.33 -40.28
C PRO A 63 13.00 11.25 -38.75
N PRO A 64 11.99 11.89 -38.13
CA PRO A 64 11.72 11.72 -36.73
C PRO A 64 11.24 10.29 -36.45
N GLU A 65 11.61 9.75 -35.28
CA GLU A 65 11.11 8.47 -34.78
C GLU A 65 10.19 8.75 -33.58
N ALA A 66 8.98 8.18 -33.58
CA ALA A 66 8.09 8.30 -32.45
C ALA A 66 8.61 7.48 -31.24
N GLY A 67 8.36 7.94 -30.03
CA GLY A 67 8.60 7.17 -28.82
C GLY A 67 7.63 6.02 -28.67
N ASP A 68 7.88 5.16 -27.71
CA ASP A 68 7.05 3.99 -27.43
C ASP A 68 5.92 4.31 -26.46
N SER A 69 4.91 3.47 -26.38
CA SER A 69 3.80 3.56 -25.44
C SER A 69 4.05 2.65 -24.24
N VAL A 70 3.93 3.21 -23.03
CA VAL A 70 4.02 2.47 -21.76
C VAL A 70 2.62 2.14 -21.28
N TRP A 71 2.39 0.89 -20.98
CA TRP A 71 1.17 0.40 -20.36
C TRP A 71 1.45 0.09 -18.90
N LEU A 72 0.58 0.57 -18.01
CA LEU A 72 0.71 0.38 -16.58
C LEU A 72 -0.18 -0.76 -16.07
N THR A 73 0.15 -1.28 -14.91
CA THR A 73 -0.66 -2.24 -14.14
C THR A 73 -1.91 -1.59 -13.52
N ILE A 74 -1.94 -0.25 -13.48
CA ILE A 74 -3.06 0.52 -12.92
C ILE A 74 -4.35 0.24 -13.68
N ASP A 75 -5.38 -0.22 -12.95
CA ASP A 75 -6.74 -0.22 -13.44
C ASP A 75 -7.40 1.14 -13.17
N SER A 76 -7.80 1.83 -14.23
CA SER A 76 -8.34 3.19 -14.12
C SER A 76 -9.67 3.29 -13.38
N ASN A 77 -10.46 2.22 -13.33
CA ASN A 77 -11.73 2.21 -12.60
C ASN A 77 -11.45 2.01 -11.10
N VAL A 78 -10.57 1.07 -10.77
CA VAL A 78 -10.13 0.82 -9.39
C VAL A 78 -9.41 2.05 -8.83
N GLN A 79 -8.51 2.66 -9.62
CA GLN A 79 -7.81 3.90 -9.23
C GLN A 79 -8.80 5.03 -8.91
N ARG A 80 -9.81 5.21 -9.76
CA ARG A 80 -10.84 6.24 -9.55
C ARG A 80 -11.69 5.97 -8.33
N ALA A 81 -12.07 4.71 -8.10
CA ALA A 81 -12.79 4.30 -6.90
C ALA A 81 -11.98 4.55 -5.64
N ALA A 82 -10.68 4.21 -5.66
CA ALA A 82 -9.75 4.46 -4.57
C ALA A 82 -9.65 5.96 -4.22
N VAL A 83 -9.43 6.82 -5.22
CA VAL A 83 -9.36 8.28 -5.01
C VAL A 83 -10.67 8.84 -4.45
N ASN A 84 -11.81 8.46 -5.04
CA ASN A 84 -13.11 8.99 -4.62
C ASN A 84 -13.50 8.52 -3.22
N ALA A 85 -13.35 7.23 -2.93
CA ALA A 85 -13.68 6.68 -1.62
C ALA A 85 -12.80 7.26 -0.52
N LEU A 86 -11.49 7.39 -0.77
CA LEU A 86 -10.57 8.02 0.18
C LEU A 86 -10.96 9.46 0.48
N ALA A 87 -11.26 10.24 -0.57
CA ALA A 87 -11.74 11.62 -0.41
C ALA A 87 -13.04 11.69 0.37
N GLU A 88 -14.04 10.88 0.02
CA GLU A 88 -15.35 10.86 0.69
C GLU A 88 -15.23 10.54 2.18
N GLN A 89 -14.42 9.54 2.55
CA GLN A 89 -14.25 9.14 3.94
C GLN A 89 -13.53 10.22 4.76
N ILE A 90 -12.54 10.91 4.20
CA ILE A 90 -11.80 11.96 4.90
C ILE A 90 -12.63 13.25 4.95
N GLU A 91 -13.33 13.63 3.88
CA GLU A 91 -14.21 14.81 3.84
C GLU A 91 -15.43 14.66 4.77
N ALA A 92 -15.84 13.45 5.09
CA ALA A 92 -16.83 13.18 6.12
C ALA A 92 -16.37 13.60 7.53
N LYS A 93 -15.07 13.93 7.67
CA LYS A 93 -14.45 14.41 8.91
C LYS A 93 -14.79 13.53 10.12
N PRO A 94 -14.33 12.27 10.15
CA PRO A 94 -14.57 11.40 11.30
C PRO A 94 -14.02 11.98 12.60
N THR A 95 -12.98 12.82 12.50
CA THR A 95 -12.47 13.69 13.58
C THR A 95 -12.17 15.09 13.04
N GLU A 96 -11.95 16.07 13.90
CA GLU A 96 -11.65 17.46 13.48
C GLU A 96 -10.29 17.57 12.77
N ASP A 97 -9.32 16.71 13.13
CA ASP A 97 -7.95 16.70 12.60
C ASP A 97 -7.71 15.66 11.48
N CYS A 98 -8.75 14.94 11.07
CA CYS A 98 -8.68 14.02 9.93
C CYS A 98 -8.65 14.80 8.61
N GLU A 99 -7.49 14.83 7.95
CA GLU A 99 -7.27 15.61 6.72
C GLU A 99 -6.53 14.86 5.63
N ALA A 100 -6.00 13.67 5.90
CA ALA A 100 -5.14 12.97 4.97
C ALA A 100 -5.24 11.45 5.06
N GLY A 101 -4.79 10.78 4.00
CA GLY A 101 -4.74 9.33 3.95
C GLY A 101 -4.17 8.80 2.65
N ALA A 102 -4.06 7.48 2.58
CA ALA A 102 -3.62 6.77 1.38
C ALA A 102 -4.24 5.39 1.27
N VAL A 103 -4.32 4.90 0.04
CA VAL A 103 -4.70 3.52 -0.27
C VAL A 103 -3.81 2.96 -1.38
N VAL A 104 -3.40 1.71 -1.23
CA VAL A 104 -2.65 0.94 -2.23
C VAL A 104 -3.36 -0.39 -2.46
N ALA A 105 -3.49 -0.78 -3.72
CA ALA A 105 -3.99 -2.08 -4.13
C ALA A 105 -2.96 -2.77 -5.04
N LEU A 106 -2.63 -4.03 -4.73
CA LEU A 106 -1.66 -4.85 -5.45
C LEU A 106 -2.31 -6.12 -5.99
N ASP A 107 -1.86 -6.56 -7.16
CA ASP A 107 -2.09 -7.91 -7.63
C ASP A 107 -1.26 -8.89 -6.79
N VAL A 108 -1.94 -9.84 -6.15
CA VAL A 108 -1.35 -10.80 -5.19
C VAL A 108 -0.37 -11.76 -5.86
N ASN A 109 -0.53 -12.00 -7.18
CA ASN A 109 0.18 -13.03 -7.93
C ASN A 109 1.31 -12.49 -8.80
N THR A 110 1.41 -11.15 -8.93
CA THR A 110 2.40 -10.52 -9.81
C THR A 110 3.18 -9.39 -9.14
N GLY A 111 2.63 -8.77 -8.08
CA GLY A 111 3.16 -7.55 -7.48
C GLY A 111 2.80 -6.27 -8.25
N GLY A 112 1.99 -6.38 -9.31
CA GLY A 112 1.51 -5.24 -10.09
C GLY A 112 0.67 -4.28 -9.24
N ILE A 113 0.97 -2.97 -9.30
CA ILE A 113 0.21 -1.95 -8.58
C ILE A 113 -1.05 -1.66 -9.37
N ILE A 114 -2.20 -2.09 -8.84
CA ILE A 114 -3.54 -1.92 -9.45
C ILE A 114 -4.08 -0.52 -9.21
N ALA A 115 -3.84 0.02 -8.02
CA ALA A 115 -4.19 1.38 -7.66
C ALA A 115 -3.26 1.92 -6.56
N GLY A 116 -3.01 3.25 -6.60
CA GLY A 116 -2.32 3.98 -5.54
C GLY A 116 -2.89 5.38 -5.43
N ALA A 117 -3.54 5.71 -4.32
CA ALA A 117 -4.17 7.00 -4.11
C ALA A 117 -3.69 7.67 -2.83
N THR A 118 -3.63 8.98 -2.88
CA THR A 118 -3.25 9.88 -1.79
C THR A 118 -4.31 10.96 -1.65
N TYR A 119 -4.66 11.33 -0.42
CA TYR A 119 -5.49 12.49 -0.12
C TYR A 119 -4.76 13.37 0.92
N PRO A 120 -4.79 14.71 0.85
CA PRO A 120 -5.39 15.45 -0.26
C PRO A 120 -4.67 15.21 -1.58
N ASN A 121 -5.38 15.45 -2.67
CA ASN A 121 -4.91 15.27 -4.04
C ASN A 121 -4.86 16.62 -4.75
N PHE A 122 -4.35 16.65 -5.98
CA PHE A 122 -4.26 17.85 -6.80
C PHE A 122 -4.74 17.60 -8.23
N ASP A 123 -5.13 18.69 -8.90
CA ASP A 123 -5.53 18.68 -10.30
C ASP A 123 -4.29 18.70 -11.20
N LEU A 124 -4.02 17.58 -11.88
CA LEU A 124 -2.84 17.41 -12.73
C LEU A 124 -2.83 18.37 -13.94
N GLU A 125 -3.99 18.71 -14.48
CA GLU A 125 -4.07 19.66 -15.60
C GLU A 125 -3.65 21.06 -15.15
N LYS A 126 -4.17 21.52 -14.01
CA LYS A 126 -3.78 22.80 -13.41
C LYS A 126 -2.33 22.79 -12.95
N TYR A 127 -1.85 21.68 -12.38
CA TYR A 127 -0.44 21.53 -11.97
C TYR A 127 0.51 21.84 -13.13
N ASN A 128 0.18 21.40 -14.34
CA ASN A 128 1.01 21.58 -15.53
C ASN A 128 0.77 22.90 -16.27
N THR A 129 -0.30 23.65 -15.97
CA THR A 129 -0.71 24.80 -16.79
C THR A 129 -0.94 26.11 -16.01
N ASP A 130 -1.00 26.06 -14.67
CA ASP A 130 -1.33 27.20 -13.81
C ASP A 130 -0.27 27.40 -12.72
N ASP A 131 0.66 28.34 -12.95
CA ASP A 131 1.73 28.68 -11.99
C ASP A 131 1.19 29.19 -10.62
N ALA A 132 0.01 29.83 -10.61
CA ALA A 132 -0.59 30.30 -9.37
C ALA A 132 -1.11 29.12 -8.54
N TYR A 133 -1.73 28.12 -9.19
CA TYR A 133 -2.15 26.89 -8.56
C TYR A 133 -0.95 26.10 -8.02
N LEU A 134 0.10 25.97 -8.81
CA LEU A 134 1.34 25.32 -8.38
C LEU A 134 1.94 25.98 -7.14
N THR A 135 1.97 27.32 -7.11
CA THR A 135 2.44 28.07 -5.94
C THR A 135 1.58 27.80 -4.70
N GLN A 136 0.25 27.66 -4.85
CA GLN A 136 -0.66 27.29 -3.76
C GLN A 136 -0.37 25.89 -3.24
N LEU A 137 -0.17 24.92 -4.13
CA LEU A 137 0.14 23.53 -3.73
C LEU A 137 1.44 23.42 -2.91
N TYR A 138 2.48 24.19 -3.27
CA TYR A 138 3.72 24.21 -2.48
C TYR A 138 3.59 24.89 -1.11
N ALA A 139 2.63 25.80 -0.96
CA ALA A 139 2.37 26.51 0.29
C ALA A 139 1.32 25.79 1.18
N ASP A 140 0.67 24.77 0.69
CA ASP A 140 -0.40 24.05 1.36
C ASP A 140 0.17 23.14 2.45
N GLU A 141 -0.17 23.42 3.72
CA GLU A 141 0.28 22.66 4.89
C GLU A 141 -0.23 21.22 4.91
N SER A 142 -1.34 20.92 4.21
CA SER A 142 -1.87 19.56 4.05
C SER A 142 -1.01 18.69 3.11
N ARG A 143 -0.03 19.30 2.42
CA ARG A 143 0.97 18.64 1.57
C ARG A 143 0.36 17.76 0.47
N PRO A 144 -0.47 18.32 -0.45
CA PRO A 144 -1.13 17.53 -1.51
C PRO A 144 -0.15 16.91 -2.52
N LEU A 145 1.07 17.44 -2.65
CA LEU A 145 2.12 16.90 -3.51
C LEU A 145 2.88 15.73 -2.88
N PHE A 146 2.68 15.46 -1.58
CA PHE A 146 3.36 14.36 -0.90
C PHE A 146 2.68 13.03 -1.19
N ASN A 147 3.38 12.12 -1.86
CA ASN A 147 2.86 10.80 -2.18
C ASN A 147 2.84 9.91 -0.92
N ARG A 148 1.73 9.96 -0.17
CA ARG A 148 1.56 9.19 1.06
C ARG A 148 1.53 7.68 0.82
N ALA A 149 1.09 7.25 -0.36
CA ALA A 149 1.00 5.83 -0.70
C ALA A 149 2.37 5.14 -0.73
N LEU A 150 3.41 5.86 -1.20
CA LEU A 150 4.76 5.32 -1.36
C LEU A 150 5.77 5.88 -0.35
N ASN A 151 5.47 7.05 0.27
CA ASN A 151 6.46 7.78 1.07
C ASN A 151 5.97 8.17 2.47
N GLY A 152 4.67 8.08 2.76
CA GLY A 152 4.13 8.26 4.10
C GLY A 152 4.43 7.04 4.97
N ILE A 153 5.04 7.24 6.14
CA ILE A 153 5.25 6.16 7.13
C ILE A 153 4.29 6.35 8.29
N PHE A 154 3.58 5.29 8.64
CA PHE A 154 2.49 5.33 9.62
C PHE A 154 2.59 4.17 10.59
N THR A 155 2.29 4.41 11.85
CA THR A 155 2.16 3.37 12.85
C THR A 155 1.03 2.41 12.43
N PRO A 156 1.33 1.11 12.23
CA PRO A 156 0.37 0.16 11.66
C PRO A 156 -0.75 -0.22 12.64
N GLY A 157 -0.46 -0.21 13.95
CA GLY A 157 -1.38 -0.74 14.93
C GLY A 157 -1.69 -2.22 14.71
N SER A 158 -2.90 -2.61 15.01
CA SER A 158 -3.32 -4.02 15.00
C SER A 158 -3.24 -4.75 13.65
N VAL A 159 -2.94 -4.06 12.52
CA VAL A 159 -2.68 -4.76 11.24
C VAL A 159 -1.33 -5.49 11.23
N PHE A 160 -0.47 -5.23 12.21
CA PHE A 160 0.78 -5.97 12.43
C PHE A 160 0.57 -7.35 13.09
N LYS A 161 -0.53 -7.56 13.82
CA LYS A 161 -0.81 -8.78 14.58
C LYS A 161 -0.81 -10.09 13.75
N PRO A 162 -1.30 -10.14 12.52
CA PRO A 162 -1.18 -11.34 11.68
C PRO A 162 0.27 -11.81 11.49
N LEU A 163 1.23 -10.89 11.35
CA LEU A 163 2.65 -11.23 11.27
C LEU A 163 3.15 -11.86 12.59
N VAL A 164 2.81 -11.25 13.72
CA VAL A 164 3.20 -11.75 15.05
C VAL A 164 2.61 -13.14 15.30
N ALA A 165 1.36 -13.39 14.87
CA ALA A 165 0.73 -14.69 14.94
C ALA A 165 1.47 -15.73 14.09
N LEU A 166 1.80 -15.38 12.83
CA LEU A 166 2.51 -16.26 11.91
C LEU A 166 3.91 -16.60 12.44
N ALA A 167 4.65 -15.61 12.87
CA ALA A 167 5.98 -15.79 13.48
C ALA A 167 5.93 -16.68 14.74
N ALA A 168 4.93 -16.48 15.59
CA ALA A 168 4.79 -17.25 16.82
C ALA A 168 4.38 -18.72 16.57
N LEU A 169 3.60 -18.98 15.53
CA LEU A 169 3.26 -20.35 15.09
C LEU A 169 4.51 -21.04 14.52
N GLU A 170 5.25 -20.39 13.63
CA GLU A 170 6.45 -20.94 12.99
C GLU A 170 7.55 -21.23 14.02
N GLU A 171 7.76 -20.34 14.99
CA GLU A 171 8.74 -20.52 16.07
C GLU A 171 8.25 -21.50 17.16
N GLY A 172 7.06 -22.04 17.04
CA GLY A 172 6.48 -22.98 18.03
C GLY A 172 6.19 -22.33 19.38
N VAL A 173 6.10 -21.00 19.45
CA VAL A 173 5.73 -20.25 20.66
C VAL A 173 4.29 -20.53 21.04
N ILE A 174 3.43 -20.67 20.05
CA ILE A 174 2.04 -21.07 20.19
C ILE A 174 1.69 -22.17 19.18
N THR A 175 0.58 -22.85 19.42
CA THR A 175 -0.10 -23.71 18.46
C THR A 175 -1.44 -23.09 18.09
N PRO A 176 -2.14 -23.56 17.03
CA PRO A 176 -3.44 -23.01 16.65
C PRO A 176 -4.50 -23.04 17.76
N THR A 177 -4.34 -23.90 18.74
CA THR A 177 -5.27 -24.08 19.87
C THR A 177 -4.71 -23.62 21.22
N SER A 178 -3.59 -22.91 21.23
CA SER A 178 -3.00 -22.35 22.46
C SER A 178 -3.83 -21.19 22.99
N HIS A 179 -3.98 -21.15 24.33
CA HIS A 179 -4.61 -20.04 25.06
C HIS A 179 -3.59 -19.47 26.06
N PRO A 180 -2.62 -18.64 25.59
CA PRO A 180 -1.51 -18.21 26.43
C PRO A 180 -1.94 -17.30 27.59
N VAL A 181 -3.07 -16.61 27.44
CA VAL A 181 -3.58 -15.67 28.44
C VAL A 181 -5.11 -15.72 28.49
N ASN A 182 -5.68 -15.49 29.68
CA ASN A 182 -7.11 -15.20 29.85
C ASN A 182 -7.30 -13.69 29.88
N CYS A 183 -7.89 -13.12 28.83
CA CYS A 183 -8.10 -11.67 28.68
C CYS A 183 -9.33 -11.20 29.46
N ASP A 184 -9.12 -10.49 30.55
CA ASP A 184 -10.16 -9.84 31.34
C ASP A 184 -10.29 -8.33 31.09
N GLY A 185 -9.65 -7.86 30.00
CA GLY A 185 -9.63 -6.44 29.58
C GLY A 185 -8.29 -5.75 29.80
N ALA A 186 -7.30 -6.43 30.42
CA ALA A 186 -5.94 -5.95 30.60
C ALA A 186 -4.91 -7.10 30.54
N TYR A 187 -3.63 -6.75 30.49
CA TYR A 187 -2.53 -7.68 30.53
C TYR A 187 -1.73 -7.50 31.83
N HIS A 188 -1.69 -8.54 32.67
CA HIS A 188 -1.22 -8.44 34.07
C HIS A 188 0.17 -8.99 34.32
N TYR A 189 0.91 -9.43 33.31
CA TYR A 189 2.24 -10.04 33.50
C TYR A 189 3.22 -9.14 34.24
N TYR A 190 3.12 -7.83 34.03
CA TYR A 190 3.98 -6.83 34.65
C TYR A 190 3.31 -6.08 35.81
N ALA A 191 2.14 -6.57 36.28
CA ALA A 191 1.41 -5.94 37.40
C ALA A 191 2.26 -5.93 38.68
N PRO A 192 2.15 -4.92 39.57
CA PRO A 192 1.26 -3.75 39.41
C PRO A 192 1.92 -2.58 38.65
N ASP A 193 3.17 -2.72 38.18
CA ASP A 193 3.93 -1.60 37.63
C ASP A 193 3.46 -1.17 36.24
N TYR A 194 2.96 -2.14 35.43
CA TYR A 194 2.46 -1.88 34.09
C TYR A 194 1.38 -2.87 33.69
N GLU A 195 0.18 -2.37 33.43
CA GLU A 195 -1.01 -3.17 33.07
C GLU A 195 -1.68 -2.58 31.83
N PRO A 196 -1.13 -2.81 30.61
CA PRO A 196 -1.72 -2.26 29.39
C PRO A 196 -3.08 -2.87 29.09
N GLY A 197 -4.00 -2.03 28.60
CA GLY A 197 -5.39 -2.40 28.33
C GLY A 197 -5.58 -3.22 27.05
N CYS A 198 -6.71 -3.91 27.00
CA CYS A 198 -7.25 -4.52 25.80
C CYS A 198 -8.55 -3.81 25.38
N LEU A 199 -8.94 -3.96 24.11
CA LEU A 199 -10.16 -3.34 23.55
C LEU A 199 -11.46 -3.90 24.15
N GLY A 200 -11.40 -5.03 24.87
CA GLY A 200 -12.54 -5.66 25.53
C GLY A 200 -12.12 -6.86 26.36
N VAL A 201 -13.10 -7.50 27.01
CA VAL A 201 -12.92 -8.74 27.75
C VAL A 201 -13.17 -9.90 26.79
N HIS A 202 -12.11 -10.64 26.44
CA HIS A 202 -12.19 -11.71 25.43
C HIS A 202 -12.14 -13.13 26.03
N GLY A 203 -11.78 -13.25 27.32
CA GLY A 203 -11.63 -14.54 27.98
C GLY A 203 -10.45 -15.35 27.44
N GLU A 204 -10.61 -16.66 27.45
CA GLU A 204 -9.64 -17.58 26.81
C GLU A 204 -9.90 -17.61 25.30
N VAL A 205 -8.97 -17.08 24.52
CA VAL A 205 -9.02 -17.09 23.05
C VAL A 205 -7.79 -17.80 22.49
N ASP A 206 -8.00 -18.53 21.41
CA ASP A 206 -6.94 -19.06 20.56
C ASP A 206 -6.48 -17.98 19.56
N VAL A 207 -5.57 -18.34 18.65
CA VAL A 207 -5.03 -17.42 17.65
C VAL A 207 -6.12 -16.90 16.70
N TYR A 208 -7.11 -17.70 16.34
CA TYR A 208 -8.23 -17.27 15.48
C TYR A 208 -9.08 -16.20 16.18
N GLY A 209 -9.49 -16.48 17.42
CA GLY A 209 -10.24 -15.53 18.24
C GLY A 209 -9.44 -14.27 18.56
N ALA A 210 -8.12 -14.39 18.77
CA ALA A 210 -7.24 -13.27 19.03
C ALA A 210 -7.10 -12.34 17.81
N ILE A 211 -6.98 -12.88 16.59
CA ILE A 211 -6.96 -12.08 15.34
C ILE A 211 -8.34 -11.46 15.11
N ARG A 212 -9.42 -12.25 15.18
CA ARG A 212 -10.81 -11.84 14.98
C ARG A 212 -11.22 -10.65 15.85
N ASN A 213 -10.93 -10.75 17.15
CA ASN A 213 -11.30 -9.72 18.14
C ASN A 213 -10.21 -8.68 18.36
N SER A 214 -9.07 -8.79 17.66
CA SER A 214 -7.92 -7.90 17.85
C SER A 214 -7.42 -7.86 19.31
N CYS A 215 -7.34 -9.00 20.01
CA CYS A 215 -7.04 -9.11 21.43
C CYS A 215 -5.60 -8.65 21.75
N ASN A 216 -5.43 -7.47 22.36
CA ASN A 216 -4.11 -6.96 22.75
C ASN A 216 -3.43 -7.87 23.77
N ALA A 217 -4.17 -8.34 24.80
CA ALA A 217 -3.61 -9.17 25.86
C ALA A 217 -2.97 -10.46 25.33
N PHE A 218 -3.60 -11.11 24.33
CA PHE A 218 -3.03 -12.27 23.63
C PHE A 218 -1.69 -11.89 22.95
N PHE A 219 -1.67 -10.83 22.16
CA PHE A 219 -0.50 -10.42 21.41
C PHE A 219 0.61 -9.82 22.28
N PHE A 220 0.28 -9.21 23.43
CA PHE A 220 1.29 -8.82 24.43
C PHE A 220 2.04 -10.04 24.96
N ASP A 221 1.32 -11.11 25.35
CA ASP A 221 1.98 -12.32 25.87
C ASP A 221 2.76 -13.07 24.78
N VAL A 222 2.19 -13.19 23.59
CA VAL A 222 2.86 -13.79 22.44
C VAL A 222 4.12 -13.01 22.04
N GLY A 223 4.06 -11.68 21.96
CA GLY A 223 5.20 -10.83 21.64
C GLY A 223 6.31 -10.89 22.68
N ARG A 224 5.94 -10.95 23.98
CA ARG A 224 6.89 -11.16 25.07
C ARG A 224 7.65 -12.50 24.91
N MET A 225 6.94 -13.58 24.57
CA MET A 225 7.56 -14.90 24.37
C MET A 225 8.37 -14.99 23.07
N LEU A 226 7.88 -14.38 21.98
CA LEU A 226 8.55 -14.36 20.68
C LEU A 226 9.82 -13.50 20.68
N THR A 227 9.82 -12.40 21.42
CA THR A 227 10.86 -11.37 21.54
C THR A 227 10.95 -10.41 20.36
N ILE A 228 11.49 -9.21 20.60
CA ILE A 228 11.61 -8.17 19.57
C ILE A 228 12.51 -8.60 18.40
N HIS A 229 13.58 -9.34 18.66
CA HIS A 229 14.50 -9.78 17.62
C HIS A 229 13.85 -10.73 16.61
N LYS A 230 13.00 -11.64 17.09
CA LYS A 230 12.25 -12.52 16.18
C LYS A 230 11.19 -11.75 15.40
N MET A 231 10.44 -10.86 16.05
CA MET A 231 9.48 -10.01 15.37
C MET A 231 10.13 -9.19 14.26
N HIS A 232 11.32 -8.62 14.54
CA HIS A 232 12.10 -7.87 13.55
C HIS A 232 12.51 -8.76 12.35
N THR A 233 13.02 -9.96 12.60
CA THR A 233 13.39 -10.91 11.54
C THR A 233 12.21 -11.25 10.63
N TYR A 234 11.02 -11.48 11.19
CA TYR A 234 9.83 -11.76 10.39
C TYR A 234 9.30 -10.50 9.69
N ALA A 235 9.44 -9.32 10.28
CA ALA A 235 9.08 -8.07 9.61
C ALA A 235 9.92 -7.84 8.36
N GLU A 236 11.25 -8.01 8.44
CA GLU A 236 12.16 -7.96 7.29
C GLU A 236 11.80 -9.01 6.24
N LEU A 237 11.47 -10.26 6.65
CA LEU A 237 11.04 -11.32 5.74
C LEU A 237 9.78 -10.93 4.95
N PHE A 238 8.90 -10.14 5.54
CA PHE A 238 7.67 -9.63 4.93
C PHE A 238 7.81 -8.20 4.37
N SER A 239 9.03 -7.74 4.10
CA SER A 239 9.30 -6.43 3.48
C SER A 239 8.97 -5.20 4.33
N LEU A 240 8.59 -5.39 5.59
CA LEU A 240 8.31 -4.29 6.50
C LEU A 240 9.61 -3.65 6.98
N GLY A 241 9.79 -2.37 6.67
CA GLY A 241 11.04 -1.62 6.90
C GLY A 241 11.97 -1.59 5.69
N GLU A 242 11.55 -2.08 4.52
CA GLU A 242 12.30 -2.08 3.27
C GLU A 242 11.47 -1.51 2.12
N LYS A 243 12.15 -1.05 1.07
CA LYS A 243 11.48 -0.66 -0.18
C LYS A 243 10.95 -1.88 -0.90
N THR A 244 9.76 -1.77 -1.48
CA THR A 244 9.12 -2.86 -2.23
C THR A 244 9.71 -3.04 -3.64
N GLY A 245 10.40 -2.01 -4.14
CA GLY A 245 11.20 -2.05 -5.37
C GLY A 245 10.49 -1.56 -6.63
N CYS A 246 9.38 -0.82 -6.49
CA CYS A 246 8.70 -0.24 -7.64
C CYS A 246 9.58 0.82 -8.34
N GLU A 247 9.21 1.20 -9.54
CA GLU A 247 9.99 2.12 -10.38
C GLU A 247 10.00 3.56 -9.84
N LEU A 248 9.04 3.92 -8.98
CA LEU A 248 8.97 5.24 -8.37
C LEU A 248 9.82 5.32 -7.09
N SER A 249 10.10 6.53 -6.65
CA SER A 249 10.78 6.74 -5.37
C SER A 249 9.93 6.34 -4.19
N GLU A 250 10.46 5.49 -3.32
CA GLU A 250 9.85 4.98 -2.11
C GLU A 250 10.63 5.39 -0.86
N THR A 251 9.92 5.54 0.25
CA THR A 251 10.53 5.59 1.59
C THR A 251 10.39 4.19 2.22
N ALA A 252 11.48 3.68 2.80
CA ALA A 252 11.41 2.48 3.62
C ALA A 252 10.80 2.80 4.98
N GLY A 253 9.99 1.90 5.50
CA GLY A 253 9.45 1.97 6.85
C GLY A 253 10.50 1.79 7.94
N ILE A 254 10.04 1.69 9.16
CA ILE A 254 10.89 1.48 10.34
C ILE A 254 10.27 0.36 11.16
N MET A 255 11.05 -0.68 11.43
CA MET A 255 10.70 -1.70 12.42
C MET A 255 11.38 -1.39 13.74
N SER A 256 10.64 -1.46 14.82
CA SER A 256 11.16 -1.30 16.18
C SER A 256 12.30 -2.27 16.48
N ASP A 257 13.40 -1.76 16.98
CA ASP A 257 14.50 -2.57 17.52
C ASP A 257 15.26 -1.80 18.62
N PRO A 258 15.97 -2.50 19.52
CA PRO A 258 16.68 -1.86 20.65
C PRO A 258 17.74 -0.84 20.25
N LYS A 259 18.40 -1.03 19.11
CA LYS A 259 19.46 -0.13 18.64
C LYS A 259 18.86 1.14 18.09
N THR A 260 17.94 1.01 17.13
CA THR A 260 17.25 2.15 16.49
C THR A 260 16.51 2.98 17.54
N TYR A 261 15.84 2.32 18.48
CA TYR A 261 15.15 3.01 19.59
C TYR A 261 16.14 3.84 20.43
N THR A 262 17.29 3.26 20.82
CA THR A 262 18.31 3.98 21.59
C THR A 262 18.88 5.17 20.82
N GLU A 263 19.12 5.03 19.53
CA GLU A 263 19.61 6.10 18.66
C GLU A 263 18.59 7.25 18.52
N ARG A 264 17.29 6.93 18.39
CA ARG A 264 16.23 7.92 18.21
C ARG A 264 15.81 8.63 19.49
N HIS A 265 15.76 7.89 20.62
CA HIS A 265 15.19 8.39 21.87
C HIS A 265 16.23 8.66 22.96
N GLY A 266 17.50 8.21 22.78
CA GLY A 266 18.54 8.33 23.82
C GLY A 266 18.25 7.51 25.08
N ALA A 267 17.36 6.51 24.99
CA ALA A 267 16.88 5.69 26.10
C ALA A 267 17.13 4.19 25.81
N ASN A 268 17.21 3.40 26.87
CA ASN A 268 17.37 1.96 26.72
C ASN A 268 16.03 1.28 26.41
N TRP A 269 16.08 0.22 25.60
CA TRP A 269 14.97 -0.68 25.38
C TRP A 269 14.55 -1.40 26.67
N TYR A 270 13.28 -1.65 26.88
CA TYR A 270 12.72 -2.43 27.98
C TYR A 270 11.53 -3.28 27.51
N ASP A 271 11.17 -4.30 28.30
CA ASP A 271 10.18 -5.31 27.91
C ASP A 271 8.81 -4.75 27.54
N GLY A 272 8.40 -3.63 28.18
CA GLY A 272 7.16 -2.94 27.85
C GLY A 272 7.11 -2.47 26.39
N LEU A 273 8.24 -2.07 25.80
CA LEU A 273 8.32 -1.69 24.38
C LEU A 273 8.17 -2.92 23.48
N THR A 274 8.71 -4.08 23.88
CA THR A 274 8.56 -5.33 23.12
C THR A 274 7.09 -5.71 22.97
N ILE A 275 6.29 -5.62 24.02
CA ILE A 275 4.87 -5.96 23.95
C ILE A 275 4.07 -4.92 23.17
N GLN A 276 4.46 -3.63 23.22
CA GLN A 276 3.83 -2.59 22.39
C GLN A 276 4.16 -2.80 20.90
N ALA A 277 5.39 -3.12 20.55
CA ALA A 277 5.75 -3.46 19.17
C ALA A 277 4.96 -4.67 18.64
N ALA A 278 4.64 -5.65 19.49
CA ALA A 278 3.84 -6.83 19.08
C ALA A 278 2.40 -6.50 18.63
N ILE A 279 1.90 -5.32 18.96
CA ILE A 279 0.59 -4.84 18.50
C ILE A 279 0.71 -3.72 17.46
N GLY A 280 1.92 -3.51 16.89
CA GLY A 280 2.19 -2.51 15.87
C GLY A 280 2.23 -1.08 16.42
N GLN A 281 2.68 -0.91 17.64
CA GLN A 281 2.93 0.37 18.30
C GLN A 281 4.45 0.56 18.53
N CYS A 282 4.84 1.46 19.41
CA CYS A 282 6.23 1.84 19.64
C CYS A 282 6.78 2.63 18.43
N ASP A 283 7.91 2.21 17.86
CA ASP A 283 8.53 2.85 16.69
C ASP A 283 8.20 2.16 15.36
N ASP A 284 7.28 1.19 15.36
CA ASP A 284 6.83 0.55 14.12
C ASP A 284 6.11 1.57 13.23
N MET A 285 6.66 1.82 12.04
CA MET A 285 6.09 2.73 11.05
C MET A 285 6.33 2.20 9.64
N PHE A 286 5.26 1.98 8.87
CA PHE A 286 5.35 1.42 7.53
C PHE A 286 4.58 2.26 6.52
N THR A 287 5.00 2.18 5.26
CA THR A 287 4.27 2.81 4.16
C THR A 287 3.05 1.98 3.75
N PRO A 288 2.00 2.60 3.18
CA PRO A 288 0.86 1.85 2.66
C PRO A 288 1.24 0.78 1.62
N ILE A 289 2.27 1.02 0.79
CA ILE A 289 2.72 0.01 -0.17
C ILE A 289 3.38 -1.18 0.51
N GLU A 290 4.20 -0.98 1.57
CA GLU A 290 4.74 -2.08 2.37
C GLU A 290 3.64 -2.89 3.04
N LEU A 291 2.61 -2.22 3.59
CA LEU A 291 1.46 -2.90 4.19
C LEU A 291 0.65 -3.70 3.16
N ALA A 292 0.54 -3.21 1.93
CA ALA A 292 -0.14 -3.92 0.85
C ALA A 292 0.67 -5.14 0.38
N GLU A 293 2.01 -5.02 0.24
CA GLU A 293 2.92 -6.13 -0.11
C GLU A 293 2.89 -7.21 0.98
N TYR A 294 3.00 -6.82 2.24
CA TYR A 294 2.87 -7.71 3.39
C TYR A 294 1.52 -8.46 3.38
N CYS A 295 0.41 -7.76 3.11
CA CYS A 295 -0.91 -8.37 2.98
C CYS A 295 -0.97 -9.36 1.81
N ALA A 296 -0.38 -9.02 0.66
CA ALA A 296 -0.28 -9.90 -0.50
C ALA A 296 0.53 -11.17 -0.20
N MET A 297 1.63 -11.05 0.57
CA MET A 297 2.42 -12.19 0.98
C MET A 297 1.65 -13.14 1.93
N ILE A 298 0.83 -12.62 2.84
CA ILE A 298 -0.06 -13.47 3.65
C ILE A 298 -1.07 -14.18 2.74
N ALA A 299 -1.64 -13.46 1.78
CA ALA A 299 -2.66 -13.98 0.87
C ALA A 299 -2.16 -15.10 -0.01
N ASN A 300 -0.93 -15.01 -0.54
CA ASN A 300 -0.36 -15.97 -1.50
C ASN A 300 0.52 -17.08 -0.86
N GLY A 301 0.64 -17.12 0.48
CA GLY A 301 1.45 -18.13 1.17
C GLY A 301 2.95 -17.82 1.18
N GLY A 302 3.32 -16.53 1.26
CA GLY A 302 4.67 -16.09 1.56
C GLY A 302 5.54 -15.76 0.34
N THR A 303 4.97 -15.68 -0.86
CA THR A 303 5.71 -15.25 -2.05
C THR A 303 5.80 -13.73 -2.08
N ARG A 304 6.99 -13.16 -2.04
CA ARG A 304 7.24 -11.74 -2.25
C ARG A 304 7.52 -11.49 -3.73
N TYR A 305 6.64 -10.76 -4.38
CA TYR A 305 6.84 -10.22 -5.72
C TYR A 305 7.34 -8.78 -5.61
N LYS A 306 8.32 -8.43 -6.43
CA LYS A 306 8.70 -7.03 -6.60
C LYS A 306 7.50 -6.22 -7.09
N THR A 307 7.17 -5.15 -6.41
CA THR A 307 6.09 -4.27 -6.87
C THR A 307 6.49 -3.52 -8.13
N HIS A 308 5.53 -3.27 -9.02
CA HIS A 308 5.83 -2.60 -10.29
C HIS A 308 4.60 -1.88 -10.87
N PHE A 309 4.86 -0.82 -11.63
CA PHE A 309 3.86 -0.11 -12.43
C PHE A 309 3.86 -0.54 -13.89
N LEU A 310 5.01 -0.99 -14.42
CA LEU A 310 5.09 -1.41 -15.81
C LEU A 310 4.30 -2.71 -16.05
N ASN A 311 3.37 -2.67 -16.98
CA ASN A 311 2.74 -3.88 -17.54
C ASN A 311 3.45 -4.29 -18.83
N LYS A 312 3.52 -3.37 -19.81
CA LYS A 312 4.21 -3.63 -21.08
C LYS A 312 4.59 -2.34 -21.82
N VAL A 313 5.48 -2.48 -22.78
CA VAL A 313 5.85 -1.44 -23.75
C VAL A 313 5.41 -1.88 -25.14
N THR A 314 4.78 -0.99 -25.89
CA THR A 314 4.42 -1.19 -27.29
C THR A 314 5.00 -0.09 -28.15
N ASP A 315 5.01 -0.29 -29.47
CA ASP A 315 5.29 0.81 -30.39
C ASP A 315 4.26 1.94 -30.27
N TYR A 316 4.56 3.09 -30.87
CA TYR A 316 3.69 4.27 -30.84
C TYR A 316 2.26 3.98 -31.30
N ASP A 317 2.11 3.17 -32.34
CA ASP A 317 0.81 2.79 -32.91
C ASP A 317 0.10 1.72 -32.07
N ARG A 318 0.73 1.21 -31.02
CA ARG A 318 0.23 0.16 -30.12
C ARG A 318 -0.04 -1.16 -30.84
N ALA A 319 0.61 -1.38 -31.98
CA ALA A 319 0.42 -2.56 -32.82
C ALA A 319 1.40 -3.68 -32.51
N VAL A 320 2.60 -3.34 -32.05
CA VAL A 320 3.67 -4.30 -31.75
C VAL A 320 4.08 -4.18 -30.29
N GLU A 321 3.98 -5.29 -29.57
CA GLU A 321 4.50 -5.43 -28.21
C GLU A 321 6.01 -5.60 -28.26
N LYS A 322 6.75 -4.76 -27.55
CA LYS A 322 8.21 -4.75 -27.50
C LYS A 322 8.77 -5.38 -26.24
N GLU A 323 8.04 -5.21 -25.14
CA GLU A 323 8.42 -5.70 -23.83
C GLU A 323 7.15 -6.00 -23.02
N THR A 324 7.17 -7.06 -22.21
CA THR A 324 6.14 -7.38 -21.21
C THR A 324 6.84 -7.57 -19.88
N ALA A 325 6.33 -6.93 -18.84
CA ALA A 325 6.84 -7.14 -17.50
C ALA A 325 6.43 -8.52 -17.01
N GLU A 326 7.41 -9.33 -16.66
CA GLU A 326 7.17 -10.63 -16.03
C GLU A 326 7.23 -10.49 -14.51
N PRO A 327 6.38 -11.20 -13.75
CA PRO A 327 6.43 -11.18 -12.31
C PRO A 327 7.81 -11.58 -11.77
N GLU A 328 8.44 -10.72 -11.00
CA GLU A 328 9.75 -10.98 -10.39
C GLU A 328 9.57 -11.45 -8.94
N VAL A 329 9.85 -12.73 -8.67
CA VAL A 329 9.86 -13.26 -7.31
C VAL A 329 11.15 -12.82 -6.61
N VAL A 330 11.02 -11.99 -5.57
CA VAL A 330 12.15 -11.51 -4.75
C VAL A 330 12.57 -12.58 -3.73
N LEU A 331 11.59 -13.20 -3.07
CA LEU A 331 11.81 -14.28 -2.13
C LEU A 331 10.54 -15.14 -1.94
N GLN A 332 10.72 -16.33 -1.39
CA GLN A 332 9.68 -17.17 -0.84
C GLN A 332 9.95 -17.34 0.66
N ALA A 333 9.02 -16.92 1.51
CA ALA A 333 9.14 -17.12 2.95
C ALA A 333 9.10 -18.63 3.27
N GLU A 334 10.13 -19.11 3.98
CA GLU A 334 10.19 -20.50 4.45
C GLU A 334 9.37 -20.64 5.75
N ILE A 335 8.04 -20.70 5.60
CA ILE A 335 7.05 -20.85 6.67
C ILE A 335 6.08 -21.92 6.23
N GLU A 336 5.64 -22.78 7.18
CA GLU A 336 4.74 -23.88 6.89
C GLU A 336 3.37 -23.39 6.37
N ASP A 337 2.89 -23.94 5.26
CA ASP A 337 1.61 -23.58 4.63
C ASP A 337 0.41 -23.61 5.59
N GLU A 338 0.46 -24.51 6.59
CA GLU A 338 -0.61 -24.62 7.57
C GLU A 338 -0.74 -23.38 8.45
N TYR A 339 0.35 -22.66 8.74
CA TYR A 339 0.31 -21.43 9.54
C TYR A 339 -0.25 -20.26 8.76
N PHE A 340 0.06 -20.16 7.46
CA PHE A 340 -0.64 -19.22 6.59
C PHE A 340 -2.16 -19.45 6.58
N LYS A 341 -2.61 -20.71 6.52
CA LYS A 341 -4.05 -21.04 6.57
C LYS A 341 -4.68 -20.61 7.90
N VAL A 342 -3.98 -20.82 9.02
CA VAL A 342 -4.45 -20.39 10.36
C VAL A 342 -4.64 -18.87 10.40
N VAL A 343 -3.63 -18.11 9.97
CA VAL A 343 -3.68 -16.64 10.00
C VAL A 343 -4.72 -16.09 9.02
N ARG A 344 -4.77 -16.63 7.80
CA ARG A 344 -5.78 -16.23 6.79
C ARG A 344 -7.20 -16.51 7.29
N GLU A 345 -7.44 -17.65 7.95
CA GLU A 345 -8.75 -17.97 8.56
C GLU A 345 -9.10 -16.98 9.68
N GLY A 346 -8.15 -16.64 10.56
CA GLY A 346 -8.34 -15.59 11.56
C GLY A 346 -8.72 -14.25 10.91
N MET A 347 -8.03 -13.86 9.83
CA MET A 347 -8.35 -12.65 9.04
C MET A 347 -9.72 -12.76 8.34
N ARG A 348 -10.12 -13.96 7.90
CA ARG A 348 -11.47 -14.18 7.35
C ARG A 348 -12.53 -13.92 8.41
N GLN A 349 -12.32 -14.44 9.63
CA GLN A 349 -13.24 -14.23 10.75
C GLN A 349 -13.35 -12.76 11.18
N VAL A 350 -12.30 -11.94 11.01
CA VAL A 350 -12.40 -10.47 11.18
C VAL A 350 -13.50 -9.89 10.30
N CYS A 351 -13.62 -10.36 9.06
CA CYS A 351 -14.57 -9.85 8.07
C CYS A 351 -15.96 -10.49 8.16
N THR A 352 -16.10 -11.68 8.78
CA THR A 352 -17.41 -12.37 8.89
C THR A 352 -18.13 -12.08 10.20
N GLU A 353 -17.41 -12.04 11.31
CA GLU A 353 -17.98 -11.96 12.67
C GLU A 353 -17.15 -11.09 13.63
N GLY A 354 -16.03 -10.52 13.16
CA GLY A 354 -15.08 -9.72 13.95
C GLY A 354 -15.22 -8.22 13.71
N THR A 355 -14.09 -7.52 13.84
CA THR A 355 -14.01 -6.05 13.83
C THR A 355 -14.34 -5.39 12.49
N ALA A 356 -14.41 -6.15 11.39
CA ALA A 356 -14.80 -5.66 10.07
C ALA A 356 -16.11 -6.29 9.54
N ALA A 357 -16.85 -7.02 10.37
CA ALA A 357 -18.07 -7.69 9.96
C ALA A 357 -19.17 -6.71 9.50
N SER A 358 -19.27 -5.53 10.11
CA SER A 358 -20.21 -4.48 9.69
C SER A 358 -20.08 -4.08 8.22
N THR A 359 -18.86 -4.14 7.67
CA THR A 359 -18.55 -3.74 6.30
C THR A 359 -18.59 -4.93 5.31
N PHE A 360 -18.14 -6.13 5.74
CA PHE A 360 -17.85 -7.22 4.81
C PHE A 360 -18.69 -8.50 4.98
N SER A 361 -19.50 -8.64 6.05
CA SER A 361 -20.27 -9.89 6.27
C SER A 361 -21.23 -10.21 5.12
N ASP A 362 -21.86 -9.18 4.54
CA ASP A 362 -22.81 -9.28 3.45
C ASP A 362 -22.23 -8.85 2.08
N PHE A 363 -20.91 -8.69 2.01
CA PHE A 363 -20.23 -8.36 0.76
C PHE A 363 -20.11 -9.61 -0.12
N GLY A 364 -20.66 -9.61 -1.31
CA GLY A 364 -20.77 -10.79 -2.19
C GLY A 364 -19.45 -11.51 -2.51
N ILE A 365 -18.30 -10.90 -2.24
CA ILE A 365 -16.97 -11.51 -2.37
C ILE A 365 -16.40 -11.81 -0.98
N ALA A 366 -15.83 -12.99 -0.80
CA ALA A 366 -15.21 -13.38 0.46
C ALA A 366 -13.91 -12.60 0.71
N VAL A 367 -13.93 -11.65 1.64
CA VAL A 367 -12.77 -10.83 2.05
C VAL A 367 -12.16 -11.40 3.33
N ALA A 368 -10.84 -11.45 3.42
CA ALA A 368 -10.09 -11.61 4.65
C ALA A 368 -9.29 -10.35 4.93
N GLY A 369 -9.25 -9.88 6.16
CA GLY A 369 -8.57 -8.63 6.48
C GLY A 369 -8.28 -8.42 7.95
N LYS A 370 -7.69 -7.29 8.27
CA LYS A 370 -7.42 -6.88 9.65
C LYS A 370 -7.58 -5.38 9.78
N THR A 371 -8.31 -4.95 10.79
CA THR A 371 -8.42 -3.55 11.18
C THR A 371 -7.30 -3.16 12.12
N GLY A 372 -6.84 -1.93 12.02
CA GLY A 372 -5.91 -1.33 12.96
C GLY A 372 -6.40 0.05 13.40
N THR A 373 -6.09 0.35 14.64
CA THR A 373 -6.16 1.68 15.23
C THR A 373 -4.83 1.91 15.91
N ALA A 374 -4.13 2.96 15.52
CA ALA A 374 -2.83 3.28 16.06
C ALA A 374 -2.92 4.56 16.87
N GLU A 375 -2.62 4.45 18.18
CA GLU A 375 -2.67 5.57 19.10
C GLU A 375 -1.67 6.66 18.67
N ASN A 376 -2.11 7.91 18.78
CA ASN A 376 -1.30 9.10 18.56
C ASN A 376 -1.36 9.99 19.80
N ALA A 377 -0.19 10.46 20.27
CA ALA A 377 -0.12 11.20 21.52
C ALA A 377 -0.75 12.61 21.44
N ASP A 378 -0.66 13.24 20.27
CA ASP A 378 -1.02 14.66 20.08
C ASP A 378 -2.25 14.86 19.17
N HIS A 379 -2.73 13.79 18.53
CA HIS A 379 -3.81 13.80 17.55
C HIS A 379 -4.76 12.64 17.80
N SER A 380 -5.86 12.60 17.06
CA SER A 380 -6.72 11.42 16.97
C SER A 380 -5.95 10.21 16.40
N ASP A 381 -6.42 9.01 16.69
CA ASP A 381 -5.77 7.79 16.26
C ASP A 381 -5.78 7.64 14.72
N ASN A 382 -4.75 7.01 14.15
CA ASN A 382 -4.79 6.61 12.76
C ASN A 382 -5.66 5.37 12.59
N LEU A 383 -6.49 5.34 11.56
CA LEU A 383 -7.21 4.14 11.15
C LEU A 383 -6.46 3.43 10.04
N THR A 384 -6.28 2.11 10.21
CA THR A 384 -5.64 1.26 9.20
C THR A 384 -6.52 0.06 8.86
N PHE A 385 -6.41 -0.42 7.64
CA PHE A 385 -6.99 -1.68 7.21
C PHE A 385 -6.07 -2.33 6.18
N ILE A 386 -5.85 -3.63 6.34
CA ILE A 386 -5.30 -4.48 5.29
C ILE A 386 -6.28 -5.60 4.99
N GLY A 387 -6.39 -6.01 3.74
CA GLY A 387 -7.24 -7.13 3.37
C GLY A 387 -6.98 -7.60 1.95
N PHE A 388 -7.40 -8.82 1.67
CA PHE A 388 -7.29 -9.44 0.37
C PHE A 388 -8.58 -10.15 -0.02
N ALA A 389 -8.78 -10.32 -1.30
CA ALA A 389 -9.95 -10.99 -1.86
C ALA A 389 -9.63 -11.63 -3.24
N PRO A 390 -10.38 -12.69 -3.66
CA PRO A 390 -11.24 -13.53 -2.83
C PRO A 390 -10.43 -14.34 -1.81
N TYR A 391 -11.05 -14.76 -0.70
CA TYR A 391 -10.36 -15.53 0.35
C TYR A 391 -9.76 -16.86 -0.15
N GLU A 392 -10.50 -17.61 -0.97
CA GLU A 392 -10.09 -18.91 -1.47
C GLU A 392 -8.96 -18.84 -2.51
N ASN A 393 -9.06 -17.88 -3.43
CA ASN A 393 -8.08 -17.66 -4.49
C ASN A 393 -7.76 -16.17 -4.57
N PRO A 394 -6.84 -15.67 -3.75
CA PRO A 394 -6.53 -14.24 -3.67
C PRO A 394 -6.04 -13.67 -5.00
N GLU A 395 -6.63 -12.54 -5.40
CA GLU A 395 -6.28 -11.81 -6.63
C GLU A 395 -5.76 -10.41 -6.29
N ILE A 396 -6.37 -9.73 -5.31
CA ILE A 396 -6.05 -8.37 -4.94
C ILE A 396 -5.82 -8.24 -3.43
N ALA A 397 -4.77 -7.52 -3.04
CA ALA A 397 -4.50 -7.09 -1.67
C ALA A 397 -4.58 -5.57 -1.57
N VAL A 398 -5.20 -5.06 -0.51
CA VAL A 398 -5.45 -3.63 -0.29
C VAL A 398 -4.93 -3.23 1.09
N ALA A 399 -4.23 -2.09 1.16
CA ALA A 399 -3.90 -1.41 2.40
C ALA A 399 -4.44 0.02 2.38
N VAL A 400 -5.06 0.43 3.47
CA VAL A 400 -5.62 1.78 3.67
C VAL A 400 -5.08 2.35 4.96
N VAL A 401 -4.68 3.61 4.92
CA VAL A 401 -4.34 4.42 6.09
C VAL A 401 -5.10 5.73 6.03
N ILE A 402 -5.83 6.07 7.08
CA ILE A 402 -6.47 7.37 7.30
C ILE A 402 -5.78 8.04 8.49
N GLU A 403 -5.10 9.14 8.22
CA GLU A 403 -4.41 9.92 9.26
C GLU A 403 -5.45 10.54 10.20
N TYR A 404 -5.28 10.33 11.50
CA TYR A 404 -6.12 10.93 12.55
C TYR A 404 -7.62 10.63 12.40
N GLY A 405 -7.96 9.49 11.80
CA GLY A 405 -9.35 9.10 11.56
C GLY A 405 -10.15 8.75 12.84
N GLY A 406 -9.48 8.62 13.99
CA GLY A 406 -10.09 8.31 15.28
C GLY A 406 -10.63 6.89 15.37
N GLU A 407 -11.91 6.74 15.66
CA GLU A 407 -12.63 5.46 15.69
C GLU A 407 -13.62 5.40 14.52
N GLY A 408 -13.82 4.24 13.91
CA GLY A 408 -14.86 4.06 12.89
C GLY A 408 -14.47 3.14 11.72
N ASP A 409 -15.21 3.30 10.64
CA ASP A 409 -15.19 2.38 9.51
C ASP A 409 -14.49 2.96 8.26
N ALA A 410 -13.99 4.19 8.32
CA ALA A 410 -13.46 4.92 7.14
C ALA A 410 -12.43 4.12 6.33
N ALA A 411 -11.47 3.48 6.98
CA ALA A 411 -10.46 2.67 6.30
C ALA A 411 -11.07 1.41 5.66
N LYS A 412 -12.04 0.76 6.32
CA LYS A 412 -12.75 -0.43 5.81
C LYS A 412 -13.65 -0.08 4.63
N GLU A 413 -14.38 1.01 4.70
CA GLU A 413 -15.27 1.48 3.63
C GLU A 413 -14.47 1.91 2.40
N THR A 414 -13.31 2.55 2.59
CA THR A 414 -12.38 2.84 1.48
C THR A 414 -11.90 1.54 0.81
N ALA A 415 -11.49 0.54 1.58
CA ALA A 415 -11.06 -0.75 1.04
C ALA A 415 -12.20 -1.48 0.32
N LYS A 416 -13.41 -1.44 0.87
CA LYS A 416 -14.61 -2.03 0.25
C LYS A 416 -14.88 -1.44 -1.13
N ALA A 417 -14.83 -0.12 -1.27
CA ALA A 417 -15.03 0.54 -2.55
C ALA A 417 -13.98 0.11 -3.61
N VAL A 418 -12.74 -0.13 -3.19
CA VAL A 418 -11.69 -0.69 -4.06
C VAL A 418 -12.04 -2.11 -4.50
N PHE A 419 -12.44 -3.00 -3.58
CA PHE A 419 -12.90 -4.34 -3.93
C PHE A 419 -14.14 -4.34 -4.82
N GLU A 420 -15.12 -3.47 -4.55
CA GLU A 420 -16.33 -3.31 -5.39
C GLU A 420 -15.96 -2.93 -6.83
N ALA A 421 -15.03 -2.02 -7.02
CA ALA A 421 -14.59 -1.61 -8.35
C ALA A 421 -13.84 -2.74 -9.07
N TYR A 422 -12.96 -3.45 -8.37
CA TYR A 422 -12.19 -4.56 -8.94
C TYR A 422 -13.09 -5.74 -9.34
N PHE A 423 -14.05 -6.11 -8.49
CA PHE A 423 -14.98 -7.22 -8.73
C PHE A 423 -16.33 -6.80 -9.35
N ALA A 424 -16.41 -5.61 -9.94
CA ALA A 424 -17.68 -5.06 -10.43
C ALA A 424 -18.44 -5.99 -11.38
N GLU A 425 -17.75 -6.67 -12.31
CA GLU A 425 -18.39 -7.63 -13.24
C GLU A 425 -18.88 -8.89 -12.51
N THR A 426 -18.14 -9.39 -11.53
CA THR A 426 -18.50 -10.58 -10.76
C THR A 426 -19.74 -10.31 -9.91
N LEU A 427 -19.75 -9.19 -9.17
CA LEU A 427 -20.88 -8.76 -8.35
C LEU A 427 -22.14 -8.53 -9.18
N GLN A 428 -22.02 -7.95 -10.38
CA GLN A 428 -23.17 -7.80 -11.30
C GLN A 428 -23.72 -9.14 -11.80
N LYS A 429 -22.88 -10.13 -12.05
CA LYS A 429 -23.33 -11.48 -12.46
C LYS A 429 -24.06 -12.19 -11.31
N GLU A 430 -23.54 -12.06 -10.08
CA GLU A 430 -24.16 -12.65 -8.89
C GLU A 430 -25.53 -12.03 -8.60
N ALA A 431 -25.65 -10.70 -8.68
CA ALA A 431 -26.92 -10.00 -8.50
C ALA A 431 -27.98 -10.46 -9.51
N LYS A 432 -27.62 -10.61 -10.79
CA LYS A 432 -28.55 -11.11 -11.84
C LYS A 432 -28.98 -12.56 -11.58
N ASN A 433 -28.07 -13.42 -11.11
CA ASN A 433 -28.40 -14.79 -10.82
C ASN A 433 -29.36 -14.90 -9.62
N ALA A 434 -29.17 -14.08 -8.58
CA ALA A 434 -30.07 -14.01 -7.44
C ALA A 434 -31.50 -13.56 -7.83
N GLU A 435 -31.64 -12.56 -8.70
CA GLU A 435 -32.94 -12.11 -9.22
C GLU A 435 -33.66 -13.22 -10.05
N THR A 436 -32.89 -13.98 -10.83
CA THR A 436 -33.43 -15.07 -11.65
C THR A 436 -33.96 -16.20 -10.77
N THR A 437 -33.25 -16.55 -9.71
CA THR A 437 -33.62 -17.63 -8.78
C THR A 437 -34.90 -17.28 -7.98
N VAL A 438 -35.09 -16.00 -7.65
CA VAL A 438 -36.28 -15.52 -6.94
C VAL A 438 -37.53 -15.58 -7.84
N THR A 439 -37.36 -15.34 -9.14
CA THR A 439 -38.49 -15.38 -10.12
C THR A 439 -38.92 -16.82 -10.46
N GLU A 440 -37.98 -17.79 -10.45
CA GLU A 440 -38.33 -19.21 -10.70
C GLU A 440 -38.92 -19.92 -9.46
N GLY A 441 -38.75 -19.39 -8.26
CA GLY A 441 -39.32 -19.94 -7.01
C GLY A 441 -40.75 -19.47 -6.69
N THR A 442 -41.35 -18.64 -7.54
CA THR A 442 -42.71 -18.05 -7.36
C THR A 442 -43.76 -18.56 -8.38
N GLU A 443 -43.44 -19.55 -9.20
CA GLU A 443 -44.36 -20.34 -9.98
C GLU A 443 -44.59 -21.70 -9.28
#